data_a059dd810bf867a2a6bc5e0b44e44b38
#
_entry.id   a059dd810bf867a2a6bc5e0b44e44b38
#
_cell.length_a   1.000
_cell.length_b   1.000
_cell.length_c   1.000
_cell.angle_alpha   90.00
_cell.angle_beta   90.00
_cell.angle_gamma   90.00
#
_symmetry.space_group_name_H-M   'P 1'
#
loop_
_entity.id
_entity.type
_entity.pdbx_description
1 polymer ?
#
loop_
_entity_poly.entity_id
_entity_poly.type
_entity_poly.pdbx_seq_one_letter_code
_entity_poly.pdbx_strand_id
1 'polypeptide(L)'
;AVNSVMTIATKGEWQSVSPTKHCGIKQRCAVRQDAPGALDRAAYGRAVEAVRDQVGERAGAAVELCRELGLRSKEASLLDARGALAEASARGTVTITEGSKGGREREVPITNQGQREALDRAAQAQGDDRAVMPPDQNWKTWREGERRDARELVQEHTGGGLHDLRAAHACERYEQLTGHAAPCAGGEIA
;
A
#
# COMPACT_ATOMS: atom_id res chain seq x y z
N ALA A 1 0.20 4.43 -24.50
CA ALA A 1 -0.56 3.39 -25.21
C ALA A 1 -0.81 3.78 -26.68
N VAL A 2 -1.50 4.91 -26.97
CA VAL A 2 -1.84 5.28 -28.37
C VAL A 2 -0.60 5.45 -29.25
N ASN A 3 0.38 6.23 -28.83
CA ASN A 3 1.63 6.43 -29.58
C ASN A 3 2.33 5.10 -29.91
N SER A 4 2.40 4.18 -28.94
CA SER A 4 3.05 2.88 -29.16
C SER A 4 2.31 2.02 -30.22
N VAL A 5 0.98 2.02 -30.17
CA VAL A 5 0.15 1.28 -31.16
C VAL A 5 0.31 1.91 -32.55
N MET A 6 0.25 3.23 -32.64
CA MET A 6 0.39 3.94 -33.90
C MET A 6 1.78 3.78 -34.51
N THR A 7 2.84 3.80 -33.69
CA THR A 7 4.21 3.55 -34.17
C THR A 7 4.34 2.16 -34.79
N ILE A 8 3.72 1.14 -34.18
CA ILE A 8 3.72 -0.22 -34.73
C ILE A 8 2.88 -0.29 -36.02
N ALA A 9 1.67 0.26 -36.01
CA ALA A 9 0.75 0.23 -37.14
C ALA A 9 1.29 0.94 -38.37
N THR A 10 2.04 2.01 -38.20
CA THR A 10 2.65 2.79 -39.29
C THR A 10 4.11 2.40 -39.56
N LYS A 11 4.60 1.28 -39.02
CA LYS A 11 5.98 0.81 -39.20
C LYS A 11 7.05 1.86 -38.84
N GLY A 12 6.75 2.70 -37.85
CA GLY A 12 7.66 3.73 -37.37
C GLY A 12 7.48 5.13 -37.98
N GLU A 13 6.59 5.31 -38.93
CA GLU A 13 6.32 6.62 -39.55
C GLU A 13 5.50 7.56 -38.63
N TRP A 14 4.85 7.03 -37.59
CA TRP A 14 4.07 7.82 -36.66
C TRP A 14 4.91 8.80 -35.85
N GLN A 15 4.60 10.08 -35.95
CA GLN A 15 5.15 11.09 -35.07
C GLN A 15 4.41 11.10 -33.74
N SER A 16 5.09 10.80 -32.65
CA SER A 16 4.51 10.74 -31.32
C SER A 16 3.89 12.06 -30.90
N VAL A 17 2.61 12.06 -30.56
CA VAL A 17 1.89 13.22 -30.06
C VAL A 17 2.11 13.34 -28.55
N SER A 18 2.64 14.47 -28.12
CA SER A 18 2.73 14.84 -26.70
C SER A 18 1.47 15.60 -26.30
N PRO A 19 0.69 15.08 -25.31
CA PRO A 19 -0.50 15.79 -24.83
C PRO A 19 -0.21 17.21 -24.36
N THR A 20 0.90 17.41 -23.67
CA THR A 20 1.33 18.72 -23.16
C THR A 20 1.77 19.68 -24.24
N LYS A 21 2.64 19.21 -25.15
CA LYS A 21 3.25 20.08 -26.18
C LYS A 21 2.31 20.35 -27.34
N HIS A 22 1.50 19.34 -27.75
CA HIS A 22 0.72 19.42 -28.98
C HIS A 22 -0.77 19.69 -28.75
N CYS A 23 -1.30 19.33 -27.54
CA CYS A 23 -2.72 19.42 -27.24
C CYS A 23 -3.05 20.41 -26.11
N GLY A 24 -2.05 21.13 -25.58
CA GLY A 24 -2.27 22.11 -24.50
C GLY A 24 -2.75 21.50 -23.16
N ILE A 25 -2.69 20.18 -23.04
CA ILE A 25 -3.10 19.48 -21.81
C ILE A 25 -2.02 19.71 -20.74
N LYS A 26 -2.39 20.28 -19.59
CA LYS A 26 -1.45 20.48 -18.49
C LYS A 26 -0.83 19.15 -18.05
N GLN A 27 0.48 19.17 -17.83
CA GLN A 27 1.17 18.02 -17.27
C GLN A 27 0.59 17.68 -15.89
N ARG A 28 0.22 16.42 -15.71
CA ARG A 28 -0.22 15.95 -14.39
C ARG A 28 0.93 16.09 -13.39
N CYS A 29 0.67 16.75 -12.27
CA CYS A 29 1.60 16.74 -11.16
C CYS A 29 1.71 15.30 -10.61
N ALA A 30 2.91 14.75 -10.59
CA ALA A 30 3.17 13.43 -10.04
C ALA A 30 3.43 13.48 -8.52
N VAL A 31 3.63 14.67 -7.98
CA VAL A 31 3.84 14.89 -6.55
C VAL A 31 2.49 15.05 -5.88
N ARG A 32 2.27 14.34 -4.79
CA ARG A 32 1.06 14.47 -3.98
C ARG A 32 1.02 15.88 -3.36
N GLN A 33 -0.13 16.52 -3.46
CA GLN A 33 -0.35 17.88 -2.92
C GLN A 33 -1.09 17.85 -1.58
N ASP A 34 -1.92 16.83 -1.36
CA ASP A 34 -2.80 16.74 -0.19
C ASP A 34 -2.30 15.68 0.79
N ALA A 35 -2.47 15.95 2.08
CA ALA A 35 -2.17 14.98 3.12
C ALA A 35 -2.99 13.70 2.95
N PRO A 36 -2.41 12.51 3.19
CA PRO A 36 -3.18 11.29 3.24
C PRO A 36 -4.18 11.33 4.40
N GLY A 37 -5.44 10.97 4.15
CA GLY A 37 -6.47 10.96 5.20
C GLY A 37 -6.17 9.96 6.33
N ALA A 38 -5.45 8.89 6.02
CA ALA A 38 -4.98 7.91 6.99
C ALA A 38 -3.82 8.39 7.90
N LEU A 39 -3.39 9.64 7.81
CA LEU A 39 -2.57 10.30 8.85
C LEU A 39 -3.38 10.55 10.11
N ASP A 40 -4.70 10.76 10.00
CA ASP A 40 -5.59 10.72 11.16
C ASP A 40 -5.65 9.27 11.70
N ARG A 41 -4.92 9.04 12.79
CA ARG A 41 -4.83 7.75 13.45
C ARG A 41 -6.18 7.27 14.03
N ALA A 42 -7.06 8.19 14.42
CA ALA A 42 -8.38 7.83 14.92
C ALA A 42 -9.30 7.39 13.77
N ALA A 43 -9.28 8.08 12.63
CA ALA A 43 -10.01 7.66 11.43
C ALA A 43 -9.50 6.32 10.91
N TYR A 44 -8.19 6.13 10.88
CA TYR A 44 -7.57 4.85 10.53
C TYR A 44 -7.97 3.72 11.48
N GLY A 45 -7.97 3.95 12.80
CA GLY A 45 -8.40 2.96 13.79
C GLY A 45 -9.84 2.50 13.54
N ARG A 46 -10.77 3.44 13.36
CA ARG A 46 -12.17 3.12 13.01
C ARG A 46 -12.28 2.32 11.70
N ALA A 47 -11.46 2.64 10.70
CA ALA A 47 -11.44 1.90 9.44
C ALA A 47 -11.01 0.44 9.65
N VAL A 48 -9.96 0.19 10.45
CA VAL A 48 -9.48 -1.16 10.76
C VAL A 48 -10.53 -1.97 11.50
N GLU A 49 -11.17 -1.37 12.51
CA GLU A 49 -12.27 -2.00 13.26
C GLU A 49 -13.45 -2.37 12.33
N ALA A 50 -13.89 -1.42 11.51
CA ALA A 50 -14.98 -1.67 10.55
C ALA A 50 -14.62 -2.78 9.54
N VAL A 51 -13.37 -2.83 9.06
CA VAL A 51 -12.92 -3.91 8.16
C VAL A 51 -12.91 -5.26 8.87
N ARG A 52 -12.46 -5.35 10.11
CA ARG A 52 -12.48 -6.59 10.88
C ARG A 52 -13.88 -7.09 11.10
N ASP A 53 -14.78 -6.22 11.53
CA ASP A 53 -16.15 -6.56 11.85
C ASP A 53 -16.98 -6.97 10.63
N GLN A 54 -16.80 -6.30 9.49
CA GLN A 54 -17.65 -6.47 8.31
C GLN A 54 -17.05 -7.38 7.24
N VAL A 55 -15.73 -7.47 7.16
CA VAL A 55 -15.03 -8.25 6.13
C VAL A 55 -14.26 -9.42 6.73
N GLY A 56 -13.54 -9.19 7.83
CA GLY A 56 -12.85 -10.22 8.58
C GLY A 56 -11.40 -9.89 8.94
N GLU A 57 -10.84 -10.71 9.82
CA GLU A 57 -9.53 -10.49 10.43
C GLU A 57 -8.38 -10.43 9.41
N ARG A 58 -8.42 -11.26 8.36
CA ARG A 58 -7.39 -11.27 7.30
C ARG A 58 -7.38 -9.99 6.48
N ALA A 59 -8.56 -9.45 6.19
CA ALA A 59 -8.70 -8.18 5.49
C ALA A 59 -8.22 -7.02 6.38
N GLY A 60 -8.57 -7.02 7.66
CA GLY A 60 -8.06 -6.07 8.65
C GLY A 60 -6.55 -6.10 8.77
N ALA A 61 -5.97 -7.29 8.87
CA ALA A 61 -4.52 -7.49 8.92
C ALA A 61 -3.82 -6.94 7.67
N ALA A 62 -4.36 -7.20 6.47
CA ALA A 62 -3.80 -6.66 5.23
C ALA A 62 -3.86 -5.11 5.19
N VAL A 63 -4.92 -4.50 5.72
CA VAL A 63 -5.05 -3.04 5.88
C VAL A 63 -3.98 -2.50 6.83
N GLU A 64 -3.78 -3.12 7.98
CA GLU A 64 -2.75 -2.73 8.95
C GLU A 64 -1.33 -2.84 8.37
N LEU A 65 -1.01 -3.93 7.69
CA LEU A 65 0.28 -4.09 7.02
C LEU A 65 0.53 -3.01 5.95
N CYS A 66 -0.50 -2.57 5.24
CA CYS A 66 -0.38 -1.44 4.31
C CYS A 66 -0.02 -0.13 5.01
N ARG A 67 -0.57 0.11 6.21
CA ARG A 67 -0.38 1.35 6.96
C ARG A 67 0.88 1.35 7.79
N GLU A 68 1.14 0.27 8.56
CA GLU A 68 2.23 0.24 9.52
C GLU A 68 3.58 -0.12 8.87
N LEU A 69 3.59 -0.98 7.84
CA LEU A 69 4.81 -1.36 7.12
C LEU A 69 4.94 -0.69 5.75
N GLY A 70 3.95 0.09 5.33
CA GLY A 70 3.95 0.71 4.01
C GLY A 70 3.92 -0.30 2.87
N LEU A 71 3.30 -1.46 3.04
CA LEU A 71 3.19 -2.48 2.02
C LEU A 71 2.16 -2.09 0.95
N ARG A 72 2.38 -2.54 -0.29
CA ARG A 72 1.31 -2.54 -1.29
C ARG A 72 0.26 -3.58 -0.90
N SER A 73 -1.00 -3.33 -1.25
CA SER A 73 -2.08 -4.25 -0.88
C SER A 73 -1.86 -5.70 -1.36
N LYS A 74 -1.20 -5.89 -2.51
CA LYS A 74 -0.83 -7.23 -2.98
C LYS A 74 0.30 -7.83 -2.15
N GLU A 75 1.31 -7.05 -1.80
CA GLU A 75 2.40 -7.46 -0.91
C GLU A 75 1.83 -7.90 0.46
N ALA A 76 0.99 -7.05 1.07
CA ALA A 76 0.34 -7.35 2.35
C ALA A 76 -0.52 -8.61 2.31
N SER A 77 -1.25 -8.84 1.23
CA SER A 77 -2.10 -10.02 1.08
C SER A 77 -1.32 -11.33 0.90
N LEU A 78 -0.18 -11.26 0.20
CA LEU A 78 0.64 -12.44 -0.10
C LEU A 78 1.77 -12.67 0.91
N LEU A 79 1.89 -11.81 1.93
CA LEU A 79 2.90 -11.94 2.96
C LEU A 79 2.71 -13.21 3.78
N ASP A 80 3.78 -13.99 3.97
CA ASP A 80 3.89 -14.92 5.09
C ASP A 80 4.18 -14.11 6.36
N ALA A 81 3.11 -13.75 7.07
CA ALA A 81 3.22 -12.89 8.25
C ALA A 81 3.91 -13.58 9.42
N ARG A 82 3.80 -14.91 9.55
CA ARG A 82 4.52 -15.70 10.57
C ARG A 82 6.02 -15.69 10.33
N GLY A 83 6.43 -15.96 9.10
CA GLY A 83 7.83 -15.87 8.69
C GLY A 83 8.36 -14.46 8.85
N ALA A 84 7.59 -13.45 8.45
CA ALA A 84 7.93 -12.04 8.61
C ALA A 84 8.08 -11.62 10.06
N LEU A 85 7.21 -12.08 10.96
CA LEU A 85 7.31 -11.81 12.41
C LEU A 85 8.56 -12.43 13.01
N ALA A 86 8.91 -13.67 12.62
CA ALA A 86 10.14 -14.34 13.05
C ALA A 86 11.39 -13.60 12.52
N GLU A 87 11.39 -13.19 11.26
CA GLU A 87 12.47 -12.41 10.66
C GLU A 87 12.63 -11.04 11.36
N ALA A 88 11.51 -10.33 11.58
CA ALA A 88 11.50 -9.05 12.30
C ALA A 88 12.09 -9.17 13.71
N SER A 89 11.80 -10.28 14.40
CA SER A 89 12.33 -10.56 15.73
C SER A 89 13.82 -10.87 15.72
N ALA A 90 14.30 -11.57 14.70
CA ALA A 90 15.69 -11.99 14.60
C ALA A 90 16.61 -10.88 14.03
N ARG A 91 16.14 -10.11 13.05
CA ARG A 91 16.95 -9.20 12.25
C ARG A 91 16.51 -7.72 12.34
N GLY A 92 15.33 -7.44 12.88
CA GLY A 92 14.77 -6.09 12.89
C GLY A 92 14.28 -5.62 11.51
N THR A 93 14.21 -6.49 10.52
CA THR A 93 13.74 -6.23 9.15
C THR A 93 12.79 -7.31 8.70
N VAL A 94 11.98 -7.01 7.68
CA VAL A 94 11.13 -7.96 6.96
C VAL A 94 11.42 -7.87 5.48
N THR A 95 11.71 -9.02 4.87
CA THR A 95 11.96 -9.14 3.43
C THR A 95 10.64 -9.33 2.66
N ILE A 96 10.36 -8.46 1.70
CA ILE A 96 9.18 -8.51 0.85
C ILE A 96 9.57 -9.02 -0.53
N THR A 97 9.14 -10.23 -0.86
CA THR A 97 9.39 -10.89 -2.14
C THR A 97 8.13 -10.99 -2.97
N GLU A 98 7.04 -11.49 -2.37
CA GLU A 98 5.79 -11.76 -3.06
C GLU A 98 4.97 -10.48 -3.33
N GLY A 99 4.32 -10.43 -4.48
CA GLY A 99 3.44 -9.30 -4.86
C GLY A 99 4.16 -8.00 -5.24
N SER A 100 5.49 -7.97 -5.19
CA SER A 100 6.29 -6.78 -5.49
C SER A 100 6.22 -6.41 -6.98
N LYS A 101 6.17 -5.10 -7.27
CA LYS A 101 6.13 -4.62 -8.66
C LYS A 101 7.45 -4.91 -9.37
N GLY A 102 7.39 -5.73 -10.42
CA GLY A 102 8.57 -6.13 -11.19
C GLY A 102 9.43 -7.19 -10.50
N GLY A 103 8.91 -7.91 -9.49
CA GLY A 103 9.61 -9.01 -8.81
C GLY A 103 10.81 -8.56 -7.97
N ARG A 104 10.93 -7.26 -7.68
CA ARG A 104 12.07 -6.75 -6.90
C ARG A 104 11.83 -6.97 -5.42
N GLU A 105 12.73 -7.72 -4.82
CA GLU A 105 12.83 -7.85 -3.37
C GLU A 105 13.21 -6.52 -2.72
N ARG A 106 12.71 -6.30 -1.50
CA ARG A 106 13.11 -5.18 -0.66
C ARG A 106 12.96 -5.50 0.81
N GLU A 107 13.79 -4.92 1.62
CA GLU A 107 13.69 -4.98 3.07
C GLU A 107 12.88 -3.80 3.63
N VAL A 108 12.08 -4.10 4.65
CA VAL A 108 11.31 -3.10 5.43
C VAL A 108 11.83 -3.14 6.86
N PRO A 109 12.46 -2.06 7.35
CA PRO A 109 12.94 -2.01 8.72
C PRO A 109 11.75 -1.91 9.68
N ILE A 110 11.82 -2.66 10.78
CA ILE A 110 10.87 -2.65 11.88
C ILE A 110 11.43 -1.78 12.99
N THR A 111 10.92 -0.58 13.12
CA THR A 111 11.49 0.49 13.96
C THR A 111 10.61 0.88 15.13
N ASN A 112 9.37 0.39 15.20
CA ASN A 112 8.45 0.73 16.27
C ASN A 112 7.54 -0.44 16.65
N GLN A 113 6.88 -0.28 17.80
CA GLN A 113 6.00 -1.30 18.36
C GLN A 113 4.75 -1.55 17.49
N GLY A 114 4.15 -0.51 16.91
CA GLY A 114 2.97 -0.65 16.05
C GLY A 114 3.19 -1.56 14.85
N GLN A 115 4.39 -1.52 14.26
CA GLN A 115 4.77 -2.43 13.18
C GLN A 115 4.85 -3.90 13.65
N ARG A 116 5.39 -4.14 14.85
CA ARG A 116 5.47 -5.49 15.45
C ARG A 116 4.08 -6.04 15.75
N GLU A 117 3.23 -5.22 16.33
CA GLU A 117 1.85 -5.58 16.65
C GLU A 117 1.02 -5.86 15.37
N ALA A 118 1.22 -5.09 14.30
CA ALA A 118 0.58 -5.36 13.02
C ALA A 118 1.01 -6.71 12.42
N LEU A 119 2.31 -7.04 12.53
CA LEU A 119 2.83 -8.36 12.10
C LEU A 119 2.28 -9.49 12.97
N ASP A 120 2.19 -9.30 14.29
CA ASP A 120 1.66 -10.30 15.20
C ASP A 120 0.19 -10.60 14.91
N ARG A 121 -0.64 -9.56 14.79
CA ARG A 121 -2.05 -9.73 14.39
C ARG A 121 -2.20 -10.37 13.01
N ALA A 122 -1.35 -10.02 12.06
CA ALA A 122 -1.35 -10.64 10.75
C ALA A 122 -0.94 -12.13 10.80
N ALA A 123 0.03 -12.48 11.63
CA ALA A 123 0.43 -13.86 11.86
C ALA A 123 -0.69 -14.68 12.53
N GLN A 124 -1.40 -14.09 13.48
CA GLN A 124 -2.58 -14.71 14.11
C GLN A 124 -3.71 -14.93 13.11
N ALA A 125 -4.04 -13.92 12.29
CA ALA A 125 -5.07 -14.01 11.26
C ALA A 125 -4.71 -15.02 10.16
N GLN A 126 -3.43 -15.15 9.81
CA GLN A 126 -2.92 -16.13 8.85
C GLN A 126 -3.06 -17.57 9.38
N GLY A 127 -2.79 -17.79 10.67
CA GLY A 127 -2.77 -19.10 11.28
C GLY A 127 -1.69 -20.00 10.64
N ASP A 128 -2.06 -21.23 10.28
CA ASP A 128 -1.14 -22.22 9.67
C ASP A 128 -1.07 -22.11 8.13
N ASP A 129 -1.80 -21.18 7.53
CA ASP A 129 -1.79 -20.98 6.09
C ASP A 129 -0.49 -20.32 5.60
N ARG A 130 -0.31 -20.32 4.28
CA ARG A 130 0.91 -19.81 3.63
C ARG A 130 1.03 -18.29 3.65
N ALA A 131 -0.08 -17.57 3.67
CA ALA A 131 -0.13 -16.11 3.52
C ALA A 131 -1.33 -15.52 4.27
N VAL A 132 -1.35 -14.21 4.42
CA VAL A 132 -2.50 -13.48 4.98
C VAL A 132 -3.77 -13.72 4.16
N MET A 133 -3.67 -13.77 2.83
CA MET A 133 -4.78 -14.13 1.95
C MET A 133 -5.21 -15.58 2.20
N PRO A 134 -6.53 -15.89 2.25
CA PRO A 134 -7.02 -17.24 2.44
C PRO A 134 -6.53 -18.22 1.39
N PRO A 135 -6.23 -19.49 1.74
CA PRO A 135 -5.67 -20.48 0.82
C PRO A 135 -6.65 -20.99 -0.24
N ASP A 136 -7.93 -20.88 0.01
CA ASP A 136 -9.01 -21.25 -0.90
C ASP A 136 -9.32 -20.17 -1.94
N GLN A 137 -8.67 -19.02 -1.86
CA GLN A 137 -8.82 -17.91 -2.78
C GLN A 137 -7.59 -17.71 -3.65
N ASN A 138 -7.81 -17.35 -4.91
CA ASN A 138 -6.76 -16.81 -5.75
C ASN A 138 -6.74 -15.27 -5.69
N TRP A 139 -5.66 -14.67 -6.17
CA TRP A 139 -5.50 -13.21 -6.13
C TRP A 139 -6.67 -12.44 -6.79
N LYS A 140 -7.28 -12.97 -7.87
CA LYS A 140 -8.39 -12.31 -8.54
C LYS A 140 -9.62 -12.28 -7.64
N THR A 141 -9.99 -13.42 -7.07
CA THR A 141 -11.15 -13.55 -6.17
C THR A 141 -10.99 -12.64 -4.96
N TRP A 142 -9.84 -12.72 -4.28
CA TRP A 142 -9.51 -11.87 -3.14
C TRP A 142 -9.57 -10.38 -3.47
N ARG A 143 -8.97 -9.98 -4.59
CA ARG A 143 -8.92 -8.59 -5.03
C ARG A 143 -10.32 -8.02 -5.34
N GLU A 144 -11.20 -8.82 -5.93
CA GLU A 144 -12.54 -8.42 -6.38
C GLU A 144 -13.61 -8.60 -5.29
N GLY A 145 -13.31 -9.35 -4.22
CA GLY A 145 -14.10 -9.55 -3.02
C GLY A 145 -13.57 -8.75 -1.84
N GLU A 146 -13.16 -9.46 -0.79
CA GLU A 146 -12.81 -8.93 0.54
C GLU A 146 -11.85 -7.74 0.52
N ARG A 147 -10.82 -7.78 -0.34
CA ARG A 147 -9.89 -6.65 -0.47
C ARG A 147 -10.57 -5.39 -1.05
N ARG A 148 -11.55 -5.56 -1.95
CA ARG A 148 -12.32 -4.41 -2.49
C ARG A 148 -13.19 -3.84 -1.39
N ASP A 149 -13.90 -4.68 -0.65
CA ASP A 149 -14.80 -4.29 0.41
C ASP A 149 -14.03 -3.59 1.55
N ALA A 150 -12.87 -4.12 1.93
CA ALA A 150 -11.95 -3.47 2.85
C ALA A 150 -11.48 -2.09 2.35
N ARG A 151 -11.20 -1.95 1.05
CA ARG A 151 -10.82 -0.65 0.46
C ARG A 151 -11.95 0.37 0.55
N GLU A 152 -13.19 -0.05 0.35
CA GLU A 152 -14.36 0.81 0.42
C GLU A 152 -14.57 1.33 1.85
N LEU A 153 -14.47 0.48 2.85
CA LEU A 153 -14.54 0.86 4.27
C LEU A 153 -13.38 1.80 4.67
N VAL A 154 -12.16 1.51 4.24
CA VAL A 154 -11.02 2.41 4.47
C VAL A 154 -11.28 3.76 3.84
N GLN A 155 -11.82 3.83 2.63
CA GLN A 155 -12.13 5.07 1.94
C GLN A 155 -13.26 5.86 2.63
N GLU A 156 -14.26 5.17 3.16
CA GLU A 156 -15.35 5.79 3.93
C GLU A 156 -14.83 6.52 5.16
N HIS A 157 -13.96 5.88 5.92
CA HIS A 157 -13.46 6.42 7.18
C HIS A 157 -12.30 7.42 7.03
N THR A 158 -11.45 7.26 6.02
CA THR A 158 -10.22 8.06 5.85
C THR A 158 -10.24 8.99 4.63
N GLY A 159 -11.24 8.88 3.76
CA GLY A 159 -11.28 9.62 2.49
C GLY A 159 -10.33 9.07 1.42
N GLY A 160 -9.44 8.13 1.75
CA GLY A 160 -8.47 7.53 0.84
C GLY A 160 -8.54 6.00 0.79
N GLY A 161 -8.06 5.38 -0.28
CA GLY A 161 -8.04 3.91 -0.38
C GLY A 161 -6.74 3.29 0.16
N LEU A 162 -6.54 1.99 -0.07
CA LEU A 162 -5.37 1.23 0.44
C LEU A 162 -4.01 1.83 0.01
N HIS A 163 -3.93 2.54 -1.10
CA HIS A 163 -2.70 3.23 -1.51
C HIS A 163 -2.42 4.46 -0.64
N ASP A 164 -3.46 5.07 -0.12
CA ASP A 164 -3.37 6.21 0.79
C ASP A 164 -2.78 5.84 2.14
N LEU A 165 -3.07 4.63 2.64
CA LEU A 165 -2.44 4.06 3.84
C LEU A 165 -0.91 4.03 3.72
N ARG A 166 -0.42 3.58 2.56
CA ARG A 166 1.01 3.58 2.28
C ARG A 166 1.60 4.99 2.17
N ALA A 167 0.86 5.94 1.62
CA ALA A 167 1.29 7.34 1.58
C ALA A 167 1.38 7.93 2.99
N ALA A 168 0.43 7.61 3.86
CA ALA A 168 0.47 8.02 5.27
C ALA A 168 1.68 7.43 6.01
N HIS A 169 1.99 6.13 5.80
CA HIS A 169 3.23 5.54 6.30
C HIS A 169 4.48 6.30 5.83
N ALA A 170 4.53 6.66 4.54
CA ALA A 170 5.67 7.38 3.99
C ALA A 170 5.82 8.78 4.61
N CYS A 171 4.73 9.49 4.88
CA CYS A 171 4.75 10.78 5.56
C CYS A 171 5.27 10.66 7.00
N GLU A 172 4.78 9.71 7.78
CA GLU A 172 5.29 9.47 9.14
C GLU A 172 6.75 9.03 9.14
N ARG A 173 7.13 8.19 8.18
CA ARG A 173 8.53 7.77 8.07
C ARG A 173 9.44 8.92 7.69
N TYR A 174 9.01 9.81 6.81
CA TYR A 174 9.73 11.03 6.47
C TYR A 174 9.93 11.91 7.72
N GLU A 175 8.88 12.14 8.49
CA GLU A 175 8.95 12.93 9.72
C GLU A 175 9.88 12.32 10.77
N GLN A 176 9.83 10.99 10.96
CA GLN A 176 10.75 10.28 11.85
C GLN A 176 12.22 10.42 11.45
N LEU A 177 12.52 10.49 10.15
CA LEU A 177 13.88 10.56 9.64
C LEU A 177 14.43 11.99 9.61
N THR A 178 13.56 12.97 9.37
CA THR A 178 13.98 14.37 9.13
C THR A 178 13.65 15.30 10.29
N GLY A 179 12.72 14.91 11.17
CA GLY A 179 12.16 15.80 12.21
C GLY A 179 11.16 16.83 11.66
N HIS A 180 10.81 16.78 10.38
CA HIS A 180 9.91 17.70 9.71
C HIS A 180 8.72 16.97 9.08
N ALA A 181 7.53 17.59 9.10
CA ALA A 181 6.37 17.05 8.42
C ALA A 181 6.65 16.89 6.91
N ALA A 182 6.05 15.88 6.28
CA ALA A 182 6.16 15.70 4.84
C ALA A 182 5.55 16.90 4.10
N PRO A 183 6.08 17.33 2.92
CA PRO A 183 5.56 18.49 2.19
C PRO A 183 4.06 18.42 1.90
N CYS A 184 3.53 17.26 1.52
CA CYS A 184 2.09 17.08 1.31
C CYS A 184 1.26 17.10 2.61
N ALA A 185 1.91 17.05 3.77
CA ALA A 185 1.28 17.15 5.09
C ALA A 185 1.55 18.49 5.79
N GLY A 186 1.92 19.53 5.03
CA GLY A 186 2.14 20.89 5.51
C GLY A 186 3.58 21.22 5.89
N GLY A 187 4.54 20.32 5.65
CA GLY A 187 5.96 20.60 5.82
C GLY A 187 6.53 21.50 4.73
N GLU A 188 7.58 22.23 5.06
CA GLU A 188 8.33 23.01 4.07
C GLU A 188 9.18 22.08 3.19
N ILE A 189 9.33 22.46 1.93
CA ILE A 189 10.28 21.77 1.03
C ILE A 189 11.66 22.31 1.37
N ALA A 190 12.51 21.44 1.90
CA ALA A 190 13.91 21.78 2.20
C ALA A 190 14.71 21.90 0.91
#